data_63bf75b129e6c03fd1d2aa1c7a4c4d21
#
_entry.id   63bf75b129e6c03fd1d2aa1c7a4c4d21
#
_cell.length_a   1.000
_cell.length_b   1.000
_cell.length_c   1.000
_cell.angle_alpha   90.00
_cell.angle_beta   90.00
_cell.angle_gamma   90.00
#
_symmetry.space_group_name_H-M   'P 1'
#
loop_
_entity.id
_entity.type
_entity.pdbx_description
1 polymer ?
#
loop_
_entity_poly.entity_id
_entity_poly.type
_entity_poly.pdbx_seq_one_letter_code
_entity_poly.pdbx_strand_id
1 'polypeptide(L)'
;MPNIPLLDLRRGFAEIEEEVLSGFKEVFATQKLLNGKNLLSFEEEFARYIGTKHALGCACGTDALVMALLACGVGRGDEVLLQANAFIADFEAIHWVGAEPVFVDVDPKTFGPDLDDLRKKITPKTKALLLVHMYGDPADLDEILEICERFGIILIEDASHAHGAEYKGKKVGSFGKVACFSCGPVKNLNALGDAGVITTNDDEVASKIRYMRVHGQVEKNHSHFPGFNSRLDELQAVILRARLKTLDEKNEKRREIAQKSREGLSDIPELFVHPAPAPYKKSVYHRF
;
A
#
# COMPACT_ATOMS: atom_id res chain seq x y z
N MET A 1 8.96 -29.38 22.39
CA MET A 1 9.39 -28.51 21.28
C MET A 1 9.04 -27.07 21.65
N PRO A 2 9.86 -26.07 21.34
CA PRO A 2 9.47 -24.70 21.57
C PRO A 2 8.20 -24.39 20.73
N ASN A 3 7.24 -23.73 21.36
CA ASN A 3 6.04 -23.28 20.67
C ASN A 3 6.41 -22.06 19.81
N ILE A 4 6.46 -22.25 18.49
CA ILE A 4 6.73 -21.17 17.54
C ILE A 4 5.37 -20.64 17.06
N PRO A 5 4.98 -19.42 17.46
CA PRO A 5 3.71 -18.84 17.02
C PRO A 5 3.76 -18.48 15.54
N LEU A 6 2.63 -18.55 14.85
CA LEU A 6 2.50 -18.09 13.47
C LEU A 6 2.85 -16.60 13.33
N LEU A 7 2.54 -15.80 14.35
CA LEU A 7 2.80 -14.37 14.41
C LEU A 7 3.18 -13.99 15.85
N ASP A 8 4.28 -13.28 16.01
CA ASP A 8 4.67 -12.67 17.29
C ASP A 8 5.05 -11.19 17.09
N LEU A 9 4.12 -10.30 17.40
CA LEU A 9 4.33 -8.85 17.30
C LEU A 9 5.06 -8.26 18.50
N ARG A 10 5.18 -8.99 19.62
CA ARG A 10 5.74 -8.47 20.89
C ARG A 10 7.19 -8.01 20.73
N ARG A 11 8.02 -8.80 20.03
CA ARG A 11 9.43 -8.49 19.81
C ARG A 11 9.61 -7.16 19.06
N GLY A 12 8.81 -6.98 18.00
CA GLY A 12 8.88 -5.76 17.20
C GLY A 12 8.36 -4.52 17.94
N PHE A 13 7.51 -4.69 18.98
CA PHE A 13 7.08 -3.56 19.83
C PHE A 13 8.10 -3.24 20.92
N ALA A 14 8.74 -4.24 21.52
CA ALA A 14 9.76 -4.01 22.54
C ALA A 14 10.91 -3.10 22.03
N GLU A 15 11.24 -3.18 20.74
CA GLU A 15 12.31 -2.36 20.14
C GLU A 15 11.99 -0.85 20.07
N ILE A 16 10.71 -0.49 20.07
CA ILE A 16 10.23 0.91 19.92
C ILE A 16 9.45 1.41 21.14
N GLU A 17 9.32 0.58 22.18
CA GLU A 17 8.42 0.83 23.33
C GLU A 17 8.69 2.18 23.99
N GLU A 18 9.96 2.49 24.32
CA GLU A 18 10.34 3.72 25.02
C GLU A 18 10.01 4.97 24.16
N GLU A 19 10.33 4.94 22.87
CA GLU A 19 10.05 6.02 21.93
C GLU A 19 8.53 6.23 21.79
N VAL A 20 7.77 5.16 21.66
CA VAL A 20 6.32 5.19 21.50
C VAL A 20 5.64 5.73 22.76
N LEU A 21 6.04 5.24 23.94
CA LEU A 21 5.49 5.71 25.23
C LEU A 21 5.79 7.20 25.45
N SER A 22 6.98 7.67 25.09
CA SER A 22 7.33 9.09 25.12
C SER A 22 6.45 9.93 24.20
N GLY A 23 6.26 9.47 22.94
CA GLY A 23 5.38 10.13 21.98
C GLY A 23 3.91 10.17 22.44
N PHE A 24 3.42 9.11 23.06
CA PHE A 24 2.06 9.06 23.62
C PHE A 24 1.88 10.07 24.75
N LYS A 25 2.87 10.22 25.64
CA LYS A 25 2.83 11.25 26.69
C LYS A 25 2.73 12.66 26.10
N GLU A 26 3.47 12.94 25.00
CA GLU A 26 3.37 14.23 24.29
C GLU A 26 1.97 14.45 23.70
N VAL A 27 1.39 13.42 23.07
CA VAL A 27 0.02 13.50 22.52
C VAL A 27 -1.00 13.77 23.62
N PHE A 28 -0.91 13.08 24.77
CA PHE A 28 -1.80 13.32 25.91
C PHE A 28 -1.64 14.72 26.50
N ALA A 29 -0.41 15.22 26.63
CA ALA A 29 -0.14 16.55 27.17
C ALA A 29 -0.70 17.65 26.26
N THR A 30 -0.62 17.49 24.95
CA THR A 30 -1.11 18.48 23.97
C THR A 30 -2.58 18.33 23.63
N GLN A 31 -3.20 17.19 23.93
CA GLN A 31 -4.58 16.81 23.56
C GLN A 31 -4.90 16.94 22.07
N LYS A 32 -3.89 16.97 21.22
CA LYS A 32 -4.04 16.93 19.78
C LYS A 32 -4.07 15.47 19.32
N LEU A 33 -5.25 14.88 19.29
CA LEU A 33 -5.46 13.47 18.96
C LEU A 33 -5.55 13.22 17.44
N LEU A 34 -5.83 14.27 16.65
CA LEU A 34 -6.00 14.22 15.19
C LEU A 34 -5.33 15.45 14.56
N ASN A 35 -4.82 15.27 13.34
CA ASN A 35 -4.20 16.33 12.54
C ASN A 35 -3.11 17.12 13.29
N GLY A 36 -2.36 16.44 14.15
CA GLY A 36 -1.28 17.02 14.92
C GLY A 36 0.08 16.84 14.26
N LYS A 37 1.12 17.12 15.04
CA LYS A 37 2.52 17.10 14.59
C LYS A 37 2.98 15.74 14.10
N ASN A 38 2.58 14.66 14.80
CA ASN A 38 3.08 13.32 14.43
C ASN A 38 2.50 12.85 13.11
N LEU A 39 1.22 13.10 12.84
CA LEU A 39 0.62 12.82 11.53
C LEU A 39 1.33 13.59 10.42
N LEU A 40 1.49 14.90 10.57
CA LEU A 40 2.14 15.73 9.55
C LEU A 40 3.59 15.30 9.28
N SER A 41 4.35 15.04 10.36
CA SER A 41 5.73 14.54 10.22
C SER A 41 5.78 13.16 9.57
N PHE A 42 4.85 12.26 9.91
CA PHE A 42 4.77 10.95 9.29
C PHE A 42 4.48 11.04 7.78
N GLU A 43 3.52 11.88 7.40
CA GLU A 43 3.19 12.11 6.00
C GLU A 43 4.42 12.63 5.20
N GLU A 44 5.15 13.59 5.74
CA GLU A 44 6.38 14.10 5.12
C GLU A 44 7.51 13.04 5.06
N GLU A 45 7.72 12.32 6.15
CA GLU A 45 8.73 11.26 6.25
C GLU A 45 8.42 10.11 5.28
N PHE A 46 7.15 9.69 5.19
CA PHE A 46 6.73 8.61 4.30
C PHE A 46 6.76 9.04 2.82
N ALA A 47 6.32 10.25 2.49
CA ALA A 47 6.45 10.80 1.13
C ALA A 47 7.91 10.81 0.67
N ARG A 48 8.83 11.28 1.52
CA ARG A 48 10.27 11.27 1.26
C ARG A 48 10.81 9.84 1.11
N TYR A 49 10.35 8.91 1.95
CA TYR A 49 10.77 7.51 1.92
C TYR A 49 10.37 6.81 0.62
N ILE A 50 9.15 7.03 0.16
CA ILE A 50 8.64 6.48 -1.11
C ILE A 50 9.21 7.23 -2.33
N GLY A 51 9.56 8.52 -2.18
CA GLY A 51 10.01 9.37 -3.27
C GLY A 51 8.85 10.01 -4.03
N THR A 52 7.77 10.34 -3.33
CA THR A 52 6.61 11.06 -3.87
C THR A 52 6.48 12.46 -3.27
N LYS A 53 5.71 13.32 -3.92
CA LYS A 53 5.44 14.69 -3.45
C LYS A 53 4.52 14.72 -2.23
N HIS A 54 3.56 13.79 -2.20
CA HIS A 54 2.55 13.72 -1.14
C HIS A 54 2.43 12.31 -0.57
N ALA A 55 2.21 12.23 0.74
CA ALA A 55 1.63 11.10 1.43
C ALA A 55 0.49 11.62 2.33
N LEU A 56 -0.58 10.84 2.44
CA LEU A 56 -1.80 11.23 3.14
C LEU A 56 -2.27 10.06 3.99
N GLY A 57 -2.22 10.21 5.32
CA GLY A 57 -2.66 9.19 6.26
C GLY A 57 -4.19 9.07 6.32
N CYS A 58 -4.69 7.85 6.43
CA CYS A 58 -6.11 7.53 6.57
C CYS A 58 -6.34 6.36 7.54
N ALA A 59 -7.60 6.00 7.77
CA ALA A 59 -7.95 5.02 8.80
C ALA A 59 -7.50 3.59 8.50
N CYS A 60 -7.50 3.18 7.22
CA CYS A 60 -7.07 1.84 6.83
C CYS A 60 -6.71 1.76 5.33
N GLY A 61 -6.16 0.60 4.90
CA GLY A 61 -5.85 0.36 3.50
C GLY A 61 -7.06 0.33 2.58
N THR A 62 -8.19 -0.20 3.06
CA THR A 62 -9.44 -0.24 2.28
C THR A 62 -9.96 1.16 1.98
N ASP A 63 -9.98 2.04 2.99
CA ASP A 63 -10.34 3.44 2.79
C ASP A 63 -9.37 4.15 1.83
N ALA A 64 -8.09 3.80 1.88
CA ALA A 64 -7.09 4.32 0.95
C ALA A 64 -7.45 3.98 -0.50
N LEU A 65 -7.82 2.72 -0.78
CA LEU A 65 -8.23 2.25 -2.10
C LEU A 65 -9.49 2.98 -2.60
N VAL A 66 -10.53 3.06 -1.76
CA VAL A 66 -11.77 3.76 -2.09
C VAL A 66 -11.51 5.23 -2.43
N MET A 67 -10.76 5.93 -1.58
CA MET A 67 -10.45 7.35 -1.80
C MET A 67 -9.57 7.57 -3.03
N ALA A 68 -8.62 6.67 -3.30
CA ALA A 68 -7.78 6.73 -4.50
C ALA A 68 -8.60 6.59 -5.78
N LEU A 69 -9.49 5.59 -5.85
CA LEU A 69 -10.39 5.38 -6.98
C LEU A 69 -11.27 6.63 -7.22
N LEU A 70 -11.95 7.14 -6.18
CA LEU A 70 -12.79 8.33 -6.28
C LEU A 70 -11.99 9.58 -6.67
N ALA A 71 -10.80 9.78 -6.11
CA ALA A 71 -9.96 10.93 -6.43
C ALA A 71 -9.48 10.91 -7.89
N CYS A 72 -9.30 9.70 -8.46
CA CYS A 72 -9.01 9.48 -9.87
C CYS A 72 -10.25 9.55 -10.78
N GLY A 73 -11.43 9.80 -10.23
CA GLY A 73 -12.67 9.93 -10.99
C GLY A 73 -13.24 8.60 -11.49
N VAL A 74 -12.89 7.50 -10.82
CA VAL A 74 -13.47 6.18 -11.07
C VAL A 74 -14.84 6.07 -10.40
N GLY A 75 -15.84 5.54 -11.12
CA GLY A 75 -17.19 5.42 -10.60
C GLY A 75 -18.12 4.62 -11.49
N ARG A 76 -19.40 4.86 -11.36
CA ARG A 76 -20.46 4.12 -12.09
C ARG A 76 -20.28 4.18 -13.60
N GLY A 77 -20.21 3.01 -14.22
CA GLY A 77 -20.06 2.84 -15.66
C GLY A 77 -18.62 2.62 -16.12
N ASP A 78 -17.65 2.83 -15.22
CA ASP A 78 -16.24 2.53 -15.47
C ASP A 78 -15.93 1.07 -15.15
N GLU A 79 -14.98 0.50 -15.87
CA GLU A 79 -14.37 -0.78 -15.56
C GLU A 79 -12.97 -0.58 -14.95
N VAL A 80 -12.65 -1.38 -13.93
CA VAL A 80 -11.33 -1.40 -13.29
C VAL A 80 -10.75 -2.80 -13.43
N LEU A 81 -9.60 -2.89 -14.11
CA LEU A 81 -8.85 -4.14 -14.20
C LEU A 81 -8.23 -4.46 -12.84
N LEU A 82 -8.37 -5.71 -12.39
CA LEU A 82 -7.89 -6.20 -11.10
C LEU A 82 -7.34 -7.62 -11.25
N GLN A 83 -6.12 -7.87 -10.78
CA GLN A 83 -5.58 -9.24 -10.79
C GLN A 83 -6.38 -10.18 -9.87
N ALA A 84 -6.61 -11.42 -10.33
CA ALA A 84 -7.54 -12.37 -9.69
C ALA A 84 -7.09 -12.83 -8.28
N ASN A 85 -5.81 -12.72 -7.96
CA ASN A 85 -5.24 -13.05 -6.64
C ASN A 85 -5.20 -11.85 -5.67
N ALA A 86 -5.82 -10.72 -6.02
CA ALA A 86 -5.91 -9.56 -5.15
C ALA A 86 -6.65 -9.87 -3.83
N PHE A 87 -6.40 -9.07 -2.81
CA PHE A 87 -7.16 -9.17 -1.57
C PHE A 87 -8.59 -8.68 -1.77
N ILE A 88 -9.53 -9.22 -1.00
CA ILE A 88 -10.95 -8.87 -1.15
C ILE A 88 -11.22 -7.36 -1.06
N ALA A 89 -10.42 -6.61 -0.31
CA ALA A 89 -10.57 -5.16 -0.17
C ALA A 89 -10.40 -4.40 -1.49
N ASP A 90 -9.60 -4.91 -2.43
CA ASP A 90 -9.44 -4.32 -3.76
C ASP A 90 -10.75 -4.41 -4.56
N PHE A 91 -11.37 -5.59 -4.52
CA PHE A 91 -12.69 -5.82 -5.12
C PHE A 91 -13.75 -4.94 -4.46
N GLU A 92 -13.80 -4.94 -3.11
CA GLU A 92 -14.76 -4.15 -2.34
C GLU A 92 -14.65 -2.66 -2.66
N ALA A 93 -13.43 -2.12 -2.75
CA ALA A 93 -13.20 -0.73 -3.07
C ALA A 93 -13.75 -0.35 -4.45
N ILE A 94 -13.52 -1.20 -5.47
CA ILE A 94 -14.06 -1.01 -6.83
C ILE A 94 -15.59 -1.05 -6.79
N HIS A 95 -16.16 -2.04 -6.08
CA HIS A 95 -17.61 -2.20 -5.96
C HIS A 95 -18.26 -1.01 -5.24
N TRP A 96 -17.66 -0.52 -4.16
CA TRP A 96 -18.22 0.58 -3.37
C TRP A 96 -18.20 1.92 -4.09
N VAL A 97 -17.26 2.15 -5.00
CA VAL A 97 -17.30 3.35 -5.85
C VAL A 97 -18.28 3.22 -7.03
N GLY A 98 -18.90 2.04 -7.19
CA GLY A 98 -19.89 1.76 -8.22
C GLY A 98 -19.29 1.41 -9.58
N ALA A 99 -18.00 1.14 -9.67
CA ALA A 99 -17.34 0.65 -10.86
C ALA A 99 -17.45 -0.88 -10.98
N GLU A 100 -17.19 -1.41 -12.18
CA GLU A 100 -17.21 -2.85 -12.47
C GLU A 100 -15.79 -3.44 -12.39
N PRO A 101 -15.52 -4.42 -11.51
CA PRO A 101 -14.23 -5.10 -11.49
C PRO A 101 -14.13 -6.09 -12.64
N VAL A 102 -13.07 -5.99 -13.42
CA VAL A 102 -12.72 -6.91 -14.50
C VAL A 102 -11.47 -7.68 -14.08
N PHE A 103 -11.64 -8.95 -13.73
CA PHE A 103 -10.54 -9.76 -13.25
C PHE A 103 -9.59 -10.16 -14.38
N VAL A 104 -8.29 -10.00 -14.13
CA VAL A 104 -7.19 -10.40 -14.99
C VAL A 104 -6.52 -11.62 -14.39
N ASP A 105 -6.21 -12.62 -15.20
CA ASP A 105 -5.49 -13.79 -14.75
C ASP A 105 -4.08 -13.46 -14.27
N VAL A 106 -3.44 -14.39 -13.59
CA VAL A 106 -2.18 -14.18 -12.87
C VAL A 106 -1.07 -15.00 -13.50
N ASP A 107 0.08 -14.37 -13.72
CA ASP A 107 1.30 -15.12 -14.07
C ASP A 107 1.77 -15.93 -12.85
N PRO A 108 1.79 -17.27 -12.93
CA PRO A 108 2.16 -18.13 -11.79
C PRO A 108 3.62 -17.98 -11.36
N LYS A 109 4.47 -17.33 -12.15
CA LYS A 109 5.89 -17.13 -11.86
C LYS A 109 6.12 -15.83 -11.06
N THR A 110 5.32 -14.81 -11.33
CA THR A 110 5.52 -13.48 -10.75
C THR A 110 4.43 -13.08 -9.76
N PHE A 111 3.29 -13.80 -9.76
CA PHE A 111 2.05 -13.44 -9.07
C PHE A 111 1.48 -12.07 -9.46
N GLY A 112 2.07 -11.42 -10.46
CA GLY A 112 1.51 -10.23 -11.10
C GLY A 112 0.44 -10.57 -12.12
N PRO A 113 -0.21 -9.58 -12.76
CA PRO A 113 -1.19 -9.84 -13.80
C PRO A 113 -0.54 -10.52 -15.03
N ASP A 114 -1.25 -11.48 -15.64
CA ASP A 114 -0.91 -11.98 -16.95
C ASP A 114 -1.13 -10.87 -17.98
N LEU A 115 -0.07 -10.44 -18.65
CA LEU A 115 -0.11 -9.27 -19.52
C LEU A 115 -0.89 -9.52 -20.82
N ASP A 116 -0.95 -10.76 -21.28
CA ASP A 116 -1.74 -11.11 -22.47
C ASP A 116 -3.24 -11.11 -22.15
N ASP A 117 -3.61 -11.61 -20.98
CA ASP A 117 -4.98 -11.54 -20.50
C ASP A 117 -5.39 -10.10 -20.18
N LEU A 118 -4.49 -9.32 -19.56
CA LEU A 118 -4.67 -7.89 -19.33
C LEU A 118 -5.03 -7.15 -20.62
N ARG A 119 -4.24 -7.31 -21.68
CA ARG A 119 -4.48 -6.67 -22.98
C ARG A 119 -5.82 -7.07 -23.59
N LYS A 120 -6.22 -8.35 -23.49
CA LYS A 120 -7.50 -8.87 -24.02
C LYS A 120 -8.72 -8.31 -23.32
N LYS A 121 -8.59 -7.94 -22.04
CA LYS A 121 -9.70 -7.47 -21.19
C LYS A 121 -9.90 -5.95 -21.20
N ILE A 122 -9.02 -5.21 -21.88
CA ILE A 122 -9.20 -3.77 -22.07
C ILE A 122 -10.39 -3.49 -22.99
N THR A 123 -11.28 -2.64 -22.52
CA THR A 123 -12.45 -2.15 -23.27
C THR A 123 -12.47 -0.62 -23.29
N PRO A 124 -13.35 0.02 -24.09
CA PRO A 124 -13.54 1.48 -24.02
C PRO A 124 -14.05 2.01 -22.67
N LYS A 125 -14.53 1.13 -21.78
CA LYS A 125 -14.96 1.48 -20.42
C LYS A 125 -13.84 1.35 -19.38
N THR A 126 -12.72 0.73 -19.75
CA THR A 126 -11.60 0.52 -18.83
C THR A 126 -11.01 1.86 -18.45
N LYS A 127 -11.18 2.23 -17.18
CA LYS A 127 -10.76 3.51 -16.61
C LYS A 127 -9.44 3.41 -15.86
N ALA A 128 -9.24 2.32 -15.11
CA ALA A 128 -8.08 2.13 -14.28
C ALA A 128 -7.61 0.66 -14.26
N LEU A 129 -6.34 0.47 -13.93
CA LEU A 129 -5.76 -0.78 -13.47
C LEU A 129 -5.42 -0.60 -12.00
N LEU A 130 -6.03 -1.40 -11.13
CA LEU A 130 -5.64 -1.54 -9.73
C LEU A 130 -4.62 -2.70 -9.63
N LEU A 131 -3.34 -2.33 -9.55
CA LEU A 131 -2.20 -3.23 -9.56
C LEU A 131 -1.74 -3.55 -8.15
N VAL A 132 -1.75 -4.82 -7.77
CA VAL A 132 -1.26 -5.26 -6.46
C VAL A 132 0.18 -5.77 -6.57
N HIS A 133 1.09 -5.22 -5.76
CA HIS A 133 2.45 -5.75 -5.58
C HIS A 133 2.41 -6.93 -4.61
N MET A 134 2.01 -8.11 -5.14
CA MET A 134 1.64 -9.26 -4.33
C MET A 134 2.83 -9.78 -3.51
N TYR A 135 2.57 -10.12 -2.26
CA TYR A 135 3.54 -10.67 -1.27
C TYR A 135 4.77 -9.80 -1.01
N GLY A 136 4.80 -8.56 -1.53
CA GLY A 136 5.93 -7.65 -1.38
C GLY A 136 6.94 -7.75 -2.52
N ASP A 137 6.60 -8.43 -3.61
CA ASP A 137 7.37 -8.43 -4.85
C ASP A 137 6.80 -7.39 -5.83
N PRO A 138 7.63 -6.48 -6.36
CA PRO A 138 7.18 -5.55 -7.37
C PRO A 138 6.67 -6.27 -8.64
N ALA A 139 5.53 -5.87 -9.17
CA ALA A 139 5.11 -6.30 -10.49
C ALA A 139 6.12 -5.83 -11.57
N ASP A 140 6.06 -6.41 -12.78
CA ASP A 140 6.87 -5.98 -13.91
C ASP A 140 6.30 -4.71 -14.54
N LEU A 141 6.78 -3.56 -14.03
CA LEU A 141 6.14 -2.27 -14.26
C LEU A 141 6.35 -1.70 -15.67
N ASP A 142 7.43 -2.05 -16.39
CA ASP A 142 7.70 -1.43 -17.69
C ASP A 142 6.57 -1.67 -18.68
N GLU A 143 6.20 -2.93 -18.91
CA GLU A 143 5.12 -3.27 -19.84
C GLU A 143 3.74 -2.80 -19.33
N ILE A 144 3.52 -2.84 -18.02
CA ILE A 144 2.27 -2.35 -17.40
C ILE A 144 2.12 -0.85 -17.65
N LEU A 145 3.18 -0.07 -17.44
CA LEU A 145 3.19 1.38 -17.70
C LEU A 145 2.96 1.69 -19.18
N GLU A 146 3.61 0.93 -20.08
CA GLU A 146 3.41 1.08 -21.53
C GLU A 146 1.95 0.79 -21.92
N ILE A 147 1.35 -0.27 -21.38
CA ILE A 147 -0.06 -0.59 -21.61
C ILE A 147 -0.95 0.55 -21.10
N CYS A 148 -0.73 1.01 -19.85
CA CYS A 148 -1.52 2.09 -19.27
C CYS A 148 -1.44 3.37 -20.09
N GLU A 149 -0.24 3.76 -20.52
CA GLU A 149 -0.01 4.94 -21.37
C GLU A 149 -0.72 4.81 -22.73
N ARG A 150 -0.51 3.66 -23.41
CA ARG A 150 -1.07 3.40 -24.75
C ARG A 150 -2.60 3.47 -24.77
N PHE A 151 -3.26 2.98 -23.72
CA PHE A 151 -4.73 2.89 -23.67
C PHE A 151 -5.37 4.01 -22.83
N GLY A 152 -4.57 4.91 -22.25
CA GLY A 152 -5.07 5.99 -21.39
C GLY A 152 -5.66 5.50 -20.07
N ILE A 153 -5.19 4.35 -19.56
CA ILE A 153 -5.65 3.71 -18.33
C ILE A 153 -4.88 4.29 -17.13
N ILE A 154 -5.61 4.64 -16.07
CA ILE A 154 -5.01 5.15 -14.84
C ILE A 154 -4.40 3.98 -14.06
N LEU A 155 -3.10 4.02 -13.79
CA LEU A 155 -2.46 3.07 -12.89
C LEU A 155 -2.67 3.52 -11.44
N ILE A 156 -3.26 2.63 -10.64
CA ILE A 156 -3.41 2.74 -9.19
C ILE A 156 -2.64 1.57 -8.58
N GLU A 157 -1.67 1.83 -7.70
CA GLU A 157 -0.89 0.77 -7.06
C GLU A 157 -1.52 0.40 -5.70
N ASP A 158 -1.79 -0.88 -5.46
CA ASP A 158 -1.89 -1.39 -4.10
C ASP A 158 -0.53 -1.93 -3.66
N ALA A 159 0.15 -1.15 -2.84
CA ALA A 159 1.46 -1.47 -2.26
C ALA A 159 1.36 -1.93 -0.79
N SER A 160 0.18 -2.40 -0.36
CA SER A 160 -0.08 -2.83 1.03
C SER A 160 0.80 -3.97 1.50
N HIS A 161 1.41 -4.73 0.60
CA HIS A 161 2.39 -5.77 0.90
C HIS A 161 3.83 -5.31 0.64
N ALA A 162 4.05 -4.13 0.10
CA ALA A 162 5.29 -3.77 -0.58
C ALA A 162 5.98 -2.51 -0.02
N HIS A 163 5.83 -2.24 1.29
CA HIS A 163 6.48 -1.11 1.96
C HIS A 163 8.01 -1.18 1.82
N GLY A 164 8.56 -0.35 0.94
CA GLY A 164 10.00 -0.29 0.66
C GLY A 164 10.49 -1.25 -0.42
N ALA A 165 9.61 -1.96 -1.12
CA ALA A 165 9.97 -2.71 -2.31
C ALA A 165 10.40 -1.77 -3.44
N GLU A 166 11.36 -2.21 -4.28
CA GLU A 166 11.92 -1.38 -5.34
C GLU A 166 11.87 -2.10 -6.70
N TYR A 167 11.52 -1.33 -7.72
CA TYR A 167 11.62 -1.72 -9.11
C TYR A 167 12.62 -0.79 -9.80
N LYS A 168 13.73 -1.33 -10.32
CA LYS A 168 14.82 -0.56 -10.96
C LYS A 168 15.31 0.62 -10.11
N GLY A 169 15.47 0.38 -8.79
CA GLY A 169 15.98 1.36 -7.85
C GLY A 169 14.99 2.44 -7.39
N LYS A 170 13.74 2.38 -7.85
CA LYS A 170 12.67 3.28 -7.45
C LYS A 170 11.63 2.52 -6.62
N LYS A 171 11.18 3.09 -5.50
CA LYS A 171 10.21 2.42 -4.63
C LYS A 171 8.83 2.33 -5.29
N VAL A 172 8.17 1.16 -5.15
CA VAL A 172 6.77 1.00 -5.52
C VAL A 172 5.90 1.93 -4.67
N GLY A 173 4.76 2.32 -5.21
CA GLY A 173 3.95 3.40 -4.63
C GLY A 173 4.31 4.79 -5.16
N SER A 174 5.22 4.86 -6.16
CA SER A 174 5.60 6.10 -6.83
C SER A 174 5.50 6.06 -8.36
N PHE A 175 5.01 4.96 -8.91
CA PHE A 175 4.91 4.75 -10.37
C PHE A 175 3.54 5.11 -10.91
N GLY A 176 2.47 4.73 -10.22
CA GLY A 176 1.10 5.04 -10.60
C GLY A 176 0.72 6.50 -10.35
N LYS A 177 -0.46 6.88 -10.81
CA LYS A 177 -1.06 8.18 -10.50
C LYS A 177 -1.26 8.37 -9.00
N VAL A 178 -1.60 7.27 -8.32
CA VAL A 178 -1.79 7.19 -6.87
C VAL A 178 -1.45 5.79 -6.40
N ALA A 179 -0.98 5.66 -5.17
CA ALA A 179 -0.75 4.36 -4.56
C ALA A 179 -1.32 4.30 -3.14
N CYS A 180 -1.71 3.10 -2.72
CA CYS A 180 -2.35 2.80 -1.46
C CYS A 180 -1.49 1.84 -0.64
N PHE A 181 -1.41 2.07 0.67
CA PHE A 181 -0.69 1.23 1.62
C PHE A 181 -1.58 0.93 2.81
N SER A 182 -1.73 -0.33 3.15
CA SER A 182 -2.29 -0.74 4.43
C SER A 182 -1.15 -0.80 5.45
N CYS A 183 -1.33 -0.16 6.59
CA CYS A 183 -0.43 -0.27 7.73
C CYS A 183 -1.05 -1.07 8.89
N GLY A 184 -1.93 -2.02 8.59
CA GLY A 184 -2.51 -2.92 9.59
C GLY A 184 -1.47 -3.78 10.31
N PRO A 185 -1.82 -4.46 11.41
CA PRO A 185 -0.87 -5.05 12.38
C PRO A 185 0.13 -6.05 11.80
N VAL A 186 -0.23 -6.71 10.70
CA VAL A 186 0.61 -7.77 10.07
C VAL A 186 1.49 -7.25 8.93
N LYS A 187 1.38 -5.99 8.56
CA LYS A 187 2.12 -5.40 7.44
C LYS A 187 3.58 -5.13 7.80
N ASN A 188 4.46 -4.99 6.79
CA ASN A 188 5.89 -4.72 7.01
C ASN A 188 6.11 -3.40 7.76
N LEU A 189 5.38 -2.35 7.40
CA LEU A 189 5.23 -1.14 8.20
C LEU A 189 3.85 -1.19 8.85
N ASN A 190 3.78 -1.42 10.14
CA ASN A 190 2.53 -1.68 10.83
C ASN A 190 2.28 -0.76 12.04
N ALA A 191 1.03 -0.38 12.21
CA ALA A 191 0.49 0.33 13.35
C ALA A 191 0.11 -0.62 14.51
N LEU A 192 -0.41 -0.10 15.60
CA LEU A 192 -1.06 -0.83 16.70
C LEU A 192 -2.59 -0.83 16.50
N GLY A 193 -3.02 -1.39 15.40
CA GLY A 193 -4.39 -1.40 14.91
C GLY A 193 -4.41 -1.06 13.43
N ASP A 194 -5.51 -0.51 12.93
CA ASP A 194 -5.62 -0.13 11.54
C ASP A 194 -4.95 1.23 11.27
N ALA A 195 -4.40 1.34 10.07
CA ALA A 195 -3.89 2.56 9.48
C ALA A 195 -3.72 2.36 7.96
N GLY A 196 -3.78 3.45 7.21
CA GLY A 196 -3.51 3.47 5.79
C GLY A 196 -2.76 4.73 5.37
N VAL A 197 -2.11 4.66 4.22
CA VAL A 197 -1.43 5.82 3.62
C VAL A 197 -1.67 5.81 2.11
N ILE A 198 -1.88 6.97 1.54
CA ILE A 198 -2.01 7.18 0.10
C ILE A 198 -0.84 8.05 -0.35
N THR A 199 -0.15 7.67 -1.42
CA THR A 199 0.93 8.46 -2.01
C THR A 199 0.61 8.90 -3.42
N THR A 200 1.04 10.10 -3.80
CA THR A 200 0.84 10.62 -5.15
C THR A 200 1.81 11.78 -5.45
N ASN A 201 2.10 11.99 -6.74
CA ASN A 201 2.79 13.18 -7.25
C ASN A 201 1.82 14.25 -7.80
N ASP A 202 0.53 13.92 -7.86
CA ASP A 202 -0.52 14.80 -8.41
C ASP A 202 -1.14 15.66 -7.30
N ASP A 203 -0.99 16.99 -7.42
CA ASP A 203 -1.49 17.95 -6.43
C ASP A 203 -3.02 17.97 -6.32
N GLU A 204 -3.72 17.72 -7.43
CA GLU A 204 -5.19 17.70 -7.46
C GLU A 204 -5.71 16.45 -6.74
N VAL A 205 -5.12 15.28 -7.03
CA VAL A 205 -5.43 14.02 -6.33
C VAL A 205 -5.16 14.16 -4.83
N ALA A 206 -4.00 14.69 -4.45
CA ALA A 206 -3.65 14.91 -3.05
C ALA A 206 -4.65 15.84 -2.34
N SER A 207 -5.05 16.93 -3.00
CA SER A 207 -6.02 17.88 -2.46
C SER A 207 -7.39 17.24 -2.26
N LYS A 208 -7.90 16.50 -3.27
CA LYS A 208 -9.17 15.77 -3.16
C LYS A 208 -9.18 14.80 -1.98
N ILE A 209 -8.13 13.99 -1.84
CA ILE A 209 -8.00 13.01 -0.75
C ILE A 209 -7.93 13.71 0.61
N ARG A 210 -7.18 14.82 0.73
CA ARG A 210 -7.06 15.59 1.97
C ARG A 210 -8.41 16.07 2.49
N TYR A 211 -9.28 16.52 1.61
CA TYR A 211 -10.65 16.92 1.99
C TYR A 211 -11.55 15.72 2.18
N MET A 212 -11.45 14.73 1.30
CA MET A 212 -12.31 13.52 1.33
C MET A 212 -12.21 12.78 2.66
N ARG A 213 -11.01 12.62 3.23
CA ARG A 213 -10.78 11.94 4.51
C ARG A 213 -11.41 12.64 5.74
N VAL A 214 -11.88 13.88 5.59
CA VAL A 214 -12.52 14.71 6.62
C VAL A 214 -13.87 15.23 6.13
N HIS A 215 -14.73 14.33 5.66
CA HIS A 215 -16.11 14.63 5.22
C HIS A 215 -16.23 15.56 4.01
N GLY A 216 -15.23 15.68 3.15
CA GLY A 216 -15.20 16.61 2.03
C GLY A 216 -15.13 18.09 2.43
N GLN A 217 -14.68 18.35 3.68
CA GLN A 217 -14.58 19.72 4.21
C GLN A 217 -13.35 20.44 3.65
N VAL A 218 -13.58 21.51 2.92
CA VAL A 218 -12.54 22.44 2.48
C VAL A 218 -12.26 23.49 3.56
N GLU A 219 -13.32 23.89 4.26
CA GLU A 219 -13.31 24.75 5.42
C GLU A 219 -14.10 24.13 6.57
N LYS A 220 -13.86 24.56 7.80
CA LYS A 220 -14.56 24.02 8.96
C LYS A 220 -16.08 24.16 8.79
N ASN A 221 -16.79 23.02 8.88
CA ASN A 221 -18.24 22.89 8.69
C ASN A 221 -18.76 23.19 7.26
N HIS A 222 -17.89 23.30 6.28
CA HIS A 222 -18.25 23.48 4.87
C HIS A 222 -17.75 22.30 4.03
N SER A 223 -18.65 21.33 3.76
CA SER A 223 -18.38 20.20 2.88
C SER A 223 -18.77 20.55 1.45
N HIS A 224 -17.84 20.41 0.51
CA HIS A 224 -18.09 20.67 -0.91
C HIS A 224 -18.56 19.43 -1.65
N PHE A 225 -18.27 18.25 -1.12
CA PHE A 225 -18.69 16.95 -1.67
C PHE A 225 -18.77 15.91 -0.54
N PRO A 226 -19.49 14.81 -0.74
CA PRO A 226 -19.50 13.70 0.22
C PRO A 226 -18.09 13.12 0.43
N GLY A 227 -17.69 12.96 1.66
CA GLY A 227 -16.42 12.37 2.03
C GLY A 227 -16.59 11.36 3.16
N PHE A 228 -15.48 11.02 3.80
CA PHE A 228 -15.37 9.98 4.81
C PHE A 228 -14.90 10.56 6.15
N ASN A 229 -15.13 9.84 7.22
CA ASN A 229 -14.40 9.98 8.45
C ASN A 229 -13.22 8.99 8.45
N SER A 230 -12.19 9.29 7.69
CA SER A 230 -11.05 8.39 7.49
C SER A 230 -9.75 9.13 7.75
N ARG A 231 -9.32 9.12 8.99
CA ARG A 231 -8.13 9.82 9.47
C ARG A 231 -7.15 8.86 10.08
N LEU A 232 -5.86 9.16 10.00
CA LEU A 232 -4.83 8.49 10.77
C LEU A 232 -4.71 9.19 12.13
N ASP A 233 -4.86 8.42 13.21
CA ASP A 233 -4.74 8.94 14.58
C ASP A 233 -3.30 9.32 14.93
N GLU A 234 -3.12 10.36 15.76
CA GLU A 234 -1.79 10.78 16.24
C GLU A 234 -1.04 9.64 16.93
N LEU A 235 -1.72 8.80 17.71
CA LEU A 235 -1.09 7.67 18.38
C LEU A 235 -0.54 6.65 17.38
N GLN A 236 -1.27 6.38 16.30
CA GLN A 236 -0.79 5.48 15.24
C GLN A 236 0.37 6.12 14.46
N ALA A 237 0.33 7.42 14.22
CA ALA A 237 1.40 8.14 13.57
C ALA A 237 2.72 8.08 14.37
N VAL A 238 2.68 8.19 15.71
CA VAL A 238 3.85 7.98 16.58
C VAL A 238 4.50 6.63 16.32
N ILE A 239 3.69 5.57 16.28
CA ILE A 239 4.18 4.20 16.05
C ILE A 239 4.78 4.03 14.67
N LEU A 240 4.07 4.51 13.65
CA LEU A 240 4.51 4.40 12.26
C LEU A 240 5.82 5.15 12.02
N ARG A 241 6.01 6.32 12.63
CA ARG A 241 7.27 7.08 12.57
C ARG A 241 8.43 6.32 13.21
N ALA A 242 8.22 5.74 14.41
CA ALA A 242 9.24 4.93 15.06
C ALA A 242 9.64 3.73 14.20
N ARG A 243 8.68 3.03 13.60
CA ARG A 243 8.92 1.85 12.74
C ARG A 243 9.51 2.18 11.38
N LEU A 244 9.20 3.33 10.82
CA LEU A 244 9.72 3.75 9.52
C LEU A 244 11.25 3.86 9.54
N LYS A 245 11.84 4.26 10.68
CA LYS A 245 13.29 4.40 10.86
C LYS A 245 14.06 3.10 10.65
N THR A 246 13.44 1.96 10.96
CA THR A 246 14.08 0.63 10.88
C THR A 246 13.50 -0.27 9.80
N LEU A 247 12.60 0.26 8.96
CA LEU A 247 11.88 -0.55 7.97
C LEU A 247 12.82 -1.23 6.97
N ASP A 248 13.81 -0.52 6.44
CA ASP A 248 14.75 -1.09 5.47
C ASP A 248 15.62 -2.19 6.08
N GLU A 249 16.08 -2.03 7.33
CA GLU A 249 16.81 -3.07 8.06
C GLU A 249 15.94 -4.33 8.26
N LYS A 250 14.67 -4.15 8.64
CA LYS A 250 13.74 -5.27 8.81
C LYS A 250 13.40 -5.96 7.50
N ASN A 251 13.28 -5.21 6.42
CA ASN A 251 13.11 -5.77 5.09
C ASN A 251 14.36 -6.54 4.63
N GLU A 252 15.57 -6.09 4.98
CA GLU A 252 16.79 -6.86 4.70
C GLU A 252 16.81 -8.21 5.42
N LYS A 253 16.49 -8.23 6.71
CA LYS A 253 16.34 -9.49 7.47
C LYS A 253 15.31 -10.45 6.84
N ARG A 254 14.20 -9.92 6.28
CA ARG A 254 13.23 -10.74 5.55
C ARG A 254 13.82 -11.34 4.28
N ARG A 255 14.62 -10.57 3.52
CA ARG A 255 15.34 -11.07 2.33
C ARG A 255 16.33 -12.18 2.67
N GLU A 256 17.11 -12.01 3.73
CA GLU A 256 18.03 -13.04 4.21
C GLU A 256 17.29 -14.34 4.60
N ILE A 257 16.16 -14.22 5.30
CA ILE A 257 15.32 -15.38 5.68
C ILE A 257 14.77 -16.05 4.43
N ALA A 258 14.22 -15.29 3.49
CA ALA A 258 13.67 -15.82 2.24
C ALA A 258 14.73 -16.54 1.41
N GLN A 259 15.96 -16.00 1.34
CA GLN A 259 17.07 -16.66 0.67
C GLN A 259 17.44 -17.99 1.34
N LYS A 260 17.62 -18.00 2.66
CA LYS A 260 17.93 -19.24 3.42
C LYS A 260 16.81 -20.27 3.27
N SER A 261 15.55 -19.86 3.29
CA SER A 261 14.41 -20.75 3.09
C SER A 261 14.42 -21.36 1.69
N ARG A 262 14.69 -20.55 0.66
CA ARG A 262 14.79 -21.03 -0.72
C ARG A 262 15.91 -22.05 -0.89
N GLU A 263 17.10 -21.76 -0.34
CA GLU A 263 18.24 -22.68 -0.36
C GLU A 263 17.92 -23.99 0.37
N GLY A 264 17.31 -23.91 1.56
CA GLY A 264 16.98 -25.09 2.37
C GLY A 264 15.81 -25.93 1.86
N LEU A 265 15.02 -25.41 0.91
CA LEU A 265 13.87 -26.11 0.31
C LEU A 265 14.14 -26.56 -1.13
N SER A 266 15.28 -26.20 -1.70
CA SER A 266 15.61 -26.45 -3.12
C SER A 266 15.65 -27.94 -3.49
N ASP A 267 15.96 -28.81 -2.53
CA ASP A 267 16.14 -30.25 -2.73
C ASP A 267 14.85 -31.07 -2.54
N ILE A 268 13.70 -30.39 -2.33
CA ILE A 268 12.39 -31.04 -2.14
C ILE A 268 11.59 -30.93 -3.43
N PRO A 269 11.60 -31.97 -4.29
CA PRO A 269 11.01 -31.89 -5.63
C PRO A 269 9.48 -31.74 -5.63
N GLU A 270 8.80 -32.07 -4.55
CA GLU A 270 7.35 -31.91 -4.38
C GLU A 270 6.94 -30.48 -4.05
N LEU A 271 7.90 -29.61 -3.72
CA LEU A 271 7.64 -28.21 -3.39
C LEU A 271 7.95 -27.30 -4.59
N PHE A 272 6.97 -26.52 -4.99
CA PHE A 272 7.23 -25.36 -5.83
C PHE A 272 7.74 -24.22 -4.94
N VAL A 273 9.05 -23.96 -5.02
CA VAL A 273 9.66 -22.81 -4.35
C VAL A 273 9.66 -21.64 -5.32
N HIS A 274 8.99 -20.55 -4.95
CA HIS A 274 8.95 -19.36 -5.80
C HIS A 274 10.36 -18.87 -6.15
N PRO A 275 10.65 -18.57 -7.44
CA PRO A 275 11.99 -18.15 -7.87
C PRO A 275 12.42 -16.84 -7.18
N ALA A 276 13.72 -16.60 -7.15
CA ALA A 276 14.22 -15.31 -6.70
C ALA A 276 13.71 -14.19 -7.61
N PRO A 277 13.38 -13.02 -7.06
CA PRO A 277 13.06 -11.86 -7.88
C PRO A 277 14.15 -11.55 -8.88
N ALA A 278 13.78 -10.99 -10.03
CA ALA A 278 14.75 -10.52 -11.02
C ALA A 278 15.71 -9.49 -10.39
N PRO A 279 16.98 -9.38 -10.85
CA PRO A 279 17.99 -8.52 -10.22
C PRO A 279 17.62 -7.04 -10.13
N TYR A 280 16.70 -6.58 -10.95
CA TYR A 280 16.18 -5.21 -10.95
C TYR A 280 15.00 -4.99 -10.00
N LYS A 281 14.55 -6.05 -9.31
CA LYS A 281 13.49 -6.03 -8.29
C LYS A 281 14.08 -6.24 -6.91
N LYS A 282 13.63 -5.47 -5.94
CA LYS A 282 13.97 -5.64 -4.54
C LYS A 282 12.70 -5.94 -3.74
N SER A 283 12.39 -7.22 -3.61
CA SER A 283 11.25 -7.69 -2.82
C SER A 283 11.45 -7.42 -1.32
N VAL A 284 10.36 -7.21 -0.60
CA VAL A 284 10.35 -7.05 0.86
C VAL A 284 9.76 -8.26 1.59
N TYR A 285 9.38 -9.30 0.84
CA TYR A 285 8.89 -10.56 1.37
C TYR A 285 7.92 -10.38 2.54
N HIS A 286 6.80 -9.72 2.25
CA HIS A 286 5.69 -9.68 3.20
C HIS A 286 5.26 -11.11 3.57
N ARG A 287 5.28 -12.00 2.59
CA ARG A 287 5.15 -13.46 2.74
C ARG A 287 6.14 -14.16 1.81
N PHE A 288 6.49 -15.39 2.21
CA PHE A 288 7.34 -16.30 1.45
C PHE A 288 6.65 -17.66 1.36
#